data_09c751b7ac7e64f3c39733713d89224b
#
_entry.id   09c751b7ac7e64f3c39733713d89224b
#
_cell.length_a   1.000
_cell.length_b   1.000
_cell.length_c   1.000
_cell.angle_alpha   90.00
_cell.angle_beta   90.00
_cell.angle_gamma   90.00
#
_symmetry.space_group_name_H-M   'P 1'
#
loop_
_entity.id
_entity.type
_entity.pdbx_description
1 polymer ?
#
loop_
_entity_poly.entity_id
_entity_poly.type
_entity_poly.pdbx_seq_one_letter_code
_entity_poly.pdbx_strand_id
1 'polypeptide(L)'
;QRQMCIRDSGYYTFYPNVTFPLDKKTFGEDRILKVYREHPEYFKDAATFIDKIFKGVYVKSDYGDGTILYVDYVALNMQFRFHHVNDTTGVALKKKDGTDSLFYSMQTVFASTKEVIQANQFMNSDLIKEKAAEPQHTYIKSPAGIFTEAIMPYDSIYNKLTNDTLNAVKLTFTNYNINSDYEYSMSAPNDVLLIRKQDLKSFFEENKVRDNITSFTTTHNAFATNQYVFSNIARLVTTCINEKQAAKKAAKDKAGSSWNETEWEKTWNKENEDWDKVLLIPVSITYDNSTSSSGNKTMTGIQNDLKPGYAKLKGGPKENAKGEVESPLKIEVTYTSFNK
;
A
#
# COMPACT_ATOMS: atom_id res chain seq x y z
N GLN A 1 15.39 28.37 -7.18
CA GLN A 1 15.63 26.99 -7.69
C GLN A 1 17.11 26.79 -7.90
N ARG A 2 17.77 25.94 -7.14
CA ARG A 2 19.12 25.45 -7.44
C ARG A 2 18.98 24.08 -8.09
N GLN A 3 19.31 24.00 -9.36
CA GLN A 3 19.51 22.75 -10.09
C GLN A 3 20.85 22.16 -9.67
N MET A 4 20.84 20.95 -9.15
CA MET A 4 22.05 20.17 -8.97
C MET A 4 22.12 19.15 -10.09
N CYS A 5 22.97 19.38 -11.08
CA CYS A 5 23.25 18.45 -12.16
C CYS A 5 24.39 17.52 -11.73
N ILE A 6 24.11 16.26 -11.55
CA ILE A 6 25.13 15.21 -11.42
C ILE A 6 25.41 14.69 -12.82
N ARG A 7 26.65 14.85 -13.28
CA ARG A 7 27.12 14.31 -14.56
C ARG A 7 27.77 12.96 -14.30
N ASP A 8 27.06 11.91 -14.66
CA ASP A 8 27.63 10.58 -14.71
C ASP A 8 27.37 9.98 -16.11
N SER A 9 28.39 9.39 -16.73
CA SER A 9 28.33 8.67 -18.01
C SER A 9 27.72 9.46 -19.18
N GLY A 10 27.79 10.79 -19.18
CA GLY A 10 27.24 11.62 -20.25
C GLY A 10 25.73 11.88 -20.18
N TYR A 11 25.03 11.34 -19.18
CA TYR A 11 23.64 11.64 -18.89
C TYR A 11 23.51 12.67 -17.78
N TYR A 12 22.56 13.60 -17.92
CA TYR A 12 22.22 14.56 -16.87
C TYR A 12 21.02 14.03 -16.10
N THR A 13 21.19 13.69 -14.83
CA THR A 13 20.08 13.37 -13.96
C THR A 13 19.61 14.64 -13.27
N PHE A 14 18.37 15.02 -13.50
CA PHE A 14 17.74 16.16 -12.86
C PHE A 14 16.85 15.69 -11.71
N TYR A 15 17.16 16.16 -10.50
CA TYR A 15 16.31 15.95 -9.32
C TYR A 15 15.57 17.25 -9.01
N PRO A 16 14.28 17.36 -9.38
CA PRO A 16 13.51 18.53 -9.04
C PRO A 16 13.40 18.66 -7.52
N ASN A 17 13.66 19.85 -7.02
CA ASN A 17 13.49 20.14 -5.61
C ASN A 17 12.92 21.52 -5.39
N VAL A 18 12.24 21.69 -4.24
CA VAL A 18 11.71 22.97 -3.79
C VAL A 18 12.29 23.26 -2.41
N THR A 19 12.90 24.43 -2.26
CA THR A 19 13.48 24.87 -1.00
C THR A 19 12.70 26.05 -0.46
N PHE A 20 12.23 25.95 0.78
CA PHE A 20 11.54 27.01 1.49
C PHE A 20 12.43 27.54 2.61
N PRO A 21 12.85 28.83 2.59
CA PRO A 21 13.53 29.42 3.71
C PRO A 21 12.54 29.61 4.87
N LEU A 22 12.86 29.06 6.04
CA LEU A 22 12.14 29.33 7.27
C LEU A 22 12.68 30.63 7.89
N ASP A 23 11.83 31.33 8.63
CA ASP A 23 12.24 32.60 9.25
C ASP A 23 13.41 32.40 10.21
N LYS A 24 14.46 33.18 9.98
CA LYS A 24 15.71 33.06 10.73
C LYS A 24 15.52 33.32 12.22
N LYS A 25 14.74 34.35 12.58
CA LYS A 25 14.58 34.78 13.97
C LYS A 25 13.69 33.82 14.74
N THR A 26 12.47 33.61 14.26
CA THR A 26 11.48 32.82 15.00
C THR A 26 11.80 31.33 15.00
N PHE A 27 12.33 30.81 13.90
CA PHE A 27 12.64 29.39 13.81
C PHE A 27 14.12 29.12 14.11
N GLY A 28 15.03 29.78 13.45
CA GLY A 28 16.48 29.53 13.61
C GLY A 28 17.03 29.95 14.97
N GLU A 29 16.80 31.20 15.37
CA GLU A 29 17.36 31.75 16.62
C GLU A 29 16.55 31.36 17.85
N ASP A 30 15.24 31.59 17.84
CA ASP A 30 14.41 31.38 19.03
C ASP A 30 14.08 29.88 19.25
N ARG A 31 13.76 29.14 18.20
CA ARG A 31 13.32 27.75 18.35
C ARG A 31 14.46 26.73 18.31
N ILE A 32 15.52 26.96 17.56
CA ILE A 32 16.66 26.06 17.49
C ILE A 32 17.80 26.52 18.40
N LEU A 33 18.40 27.64 18.12
CA LEU A 33 19.63 28.07 18.80
C LEU A 33 19.42 28.35 20.30
N LYS A 34 18.38 29.06 20.65
CA LYS A 34 18.04 29.35 22.05
C LYS A 34 17.73 28.07 22.80
N VAL A 35 16.87 27.20 22.25
CA VAL A 35 16.51 25.93 22.89
C VAL A 35 17.73 25.02 23.01
N TYR A 36 18.61 24.96 22.02
CA TYR A 36 19.87 24.21 22.13
C TYR A 36 20.75 24.65 23.30
N ARG A 37 20.79 25.98 23.57
CA ARG A 37 21.57 26.52 24.71
C ARG A 37 20.91 26.25 26.06
N GLU A 38 19.59 26.30 26.13
CA GLU A 38 18.83 26.12 27.38
C GLU A 38 18.58 24.64 27.70
N HIS A 39 18.37 23.82 26.66
CA HIS A 39 17.95 22.42 26.74
C HIS A 39 18.69 21.53 25.71
N PRO A 40 20.03 21.38 25.82
CA PRO A 40 20.79 20.55 24.88
C PRO A 40 20.35 19.08 24.86
N GLU A 41 19.72 18.61 25.93
CA GLU A 41 19.15 17.26 26.04
C GLU A 41 18.07 16.99 25.02
N TYR A 42 17.38 18.00 24.49
CA TYR A 42 16.32 17.84 23.48
C TYR A 42 16.87 17.47 22.10
N PHE A 43 18.19 17.56 21.91
CA PHE A 43 18.88 17.25 20.67
C PHE A 43 19.63 15.90 20.72
N LYS A 44 19.48 15.13 21.79
CA LYS A 44 20.20 13.85 21.97
C LYS A 44 19.69 12.72 21.10
N ASP A 45 18.40 12.65 20.89
CA ASP A 45 17.75 11.58 20.14
C ASP A 45 16.61 12.11 19.29
N ALA A 46 16.25 11.33 18.26
CA ALA A 46 15.23 11.71 17.29
C ALA A 46 13.83 11.85 17.92
N ALA A 47 13.47 11.00 18.86
CA ALA A 47 12.14 11.02 19.47
C ALA A 47 11.92 12.29 20.29
N THR A 48 12.91 12.65 21.11
CA THR A 48 12.88 13.91 21.91
C THR A 48 12.91 15.14 21.00
N PHE A 49 13.74 15.13 19.97
CA PHE A 49 13.80 16.23 18.99
C PHE A 49 12.44 16.44 18.30
N ILE A 50 11.80 15.36 17.84
CA ILE A 50 10.49 15.42 17.18
C ILE A 50 9.41 15.95 18.15
N ASP A 51 9.42 15.48 19.39
CA ASP A 51 8.41 15.91 20.37
C ASP A 51 8.58 17.36 20.80
N LYS A 52 9.80 17.81 21.04
CA LYS A 52 10.07 19.13 21.68
C LYS A 52 10.40 20.24 20.69
N ILE A 53 11.04 19.93 19.58
CA ILE A 53 11.60 20.93 18.66
C ILE A 53 10.83 20.99 17.35
N PHE A 54 10.76 19.88 16.64
CA PHE A 54 10.26 19.84 15.27
C PHE A 54 9.40 18.62 15.01
N LYS A 55 8.09 18.80 15.09
CA LYS A 55 7.11 17.72 15.00
C LYS A 55 6.94 17.11 13.60
N GLY A 56 7.52 17.72 12.58
CA GLY A 56 7.46 17.23 11.21
C GLY A 56 7.01 18.29 10.21
N VAL A 57 6.72 17.85 9.00
CA VAL A 57 6.29 18.68 7.88
C VAL A 57 4.92 18.24 7.42
N TYR A 58 4.02 19.19 7.24
CA TYR A 58 2.73 18.98 6.62
C TYR A 58 2.69 19.69 5.27
N VAL A 59 2.50 18.94 4.21
CA VAL A 59 2.38 19.45 2.85
C VAL A 59 0.94 19.29 2.38
N LYS A 60 0.31 20.38 1.99
CA LYS A 60 -1.07 20.40 1.48
C LYS A 60 -1.08 21.06 0.10
N SER A 61 -1.77 20.43 -0.84
CA SER A 61 -2.15 21.10 -2.08
C SER A 61 -3.30 22.07 -1.79
N ASP A 62 -3.12 23.33 -2.09
CA ASP A 62 -4.11 24.38 -1.84
C ASP A 62 -4.85 24.77 -3.11
N TYR A 63 -4.19 24.68 -4.25
CA TYR A 63 -4.73 25.06 -5.54
C TYR A 63 -4.13 24.21 -6.67
N GLY A 64 -4.94 23.92 -7.70
CA GLY A 64 -4.55 23.24 -8.92
C GLY A 64 -5.12 21.82 -9.03
N ASP A 65 -5.24 21.37 -10.26
CA ASP A 65 -5.65 20.03 -10.65
C ASP A 65 -4.68 19.44 -11.67
N GLY A 66 -4.76 18.14 -11.88
CA GLY A 66 -4.08 17.44 -12.97
C GLY A 66 -2.67 16.95 -12.69
N THR A 67 -2.04 17.26 -11.55
CA THR A 67 -0.70 16.73 -11.22
C THR A 67 -0.63 16.22 -9.79
N ILE A 68 -0.12 15.01 -9.63
CA ILE A 68 0.25 14.45 -8.33
C ILE A 68 1.77 14.51 -8.19
N LEU A 69 2.23 15.19 -7.15
CA LEU A 69 3.65 15.28 -6.82
C LEU A 69 4.02 14.17 -5.84
N TYR A 70 5.00 13.36 -6.22
CA TYR A 70 5.63 12.42 -5.29
C TYR A 70 6.76 13.11 -4.58
N VAL A 71 6.70 13.15 -3.26
CA VAL A 71 7.75 13.71 -2.42
C VAL A 71 8.60 12.56 -1.90
N ASP A 72 9.75 12.33 -2.53
CA ASP A 72 10.64 11.22 -2.18
C ASP A 72 11.44 11.51 -0.90
N TYR A 73 11.71 12.78 -0.63
CA TYR A 73 12.56 13.18 0.47
C TYR A 73 12.22 14.56 0.99
N VAL A 74 12.07 14.67 2.29
CA VAL A 74 11.92 15.94 3.00
C VAL A 74 13.06 16.09 3.98
N ALA A 75 13.73 17.24 3.94
CA ALA A 75 14.81 17.55 4.88
C ALA A 75 14.67 18.96 5.44
N LEU A 76 15.00 19.10 6.71
CA LEU A 76 15.24 20.39 7.35
C LEU A 76 16.75 20.60 7.46
N ASN A 77 17.27 21.59 6.72
CA ASN A 77 18.67 21.93 6.72
C ASN A 77 18.89 23.22 7.51
N MET A 78 19.77 23.15 8.47
CA MET A 78 20.20 24.30 9.27
C MET A 78 21.49 24.86 8.68
N GLN A 79 21.46 26.12 8.25
CA GLN A 79 22.66 26.87 7.85
C GLN A 79 23.08 27.79 9.01
N PHE A 80 24.31 27.67 9.43
CA PHE A 80 24.81 28.40 10.56
C PHE A 80 26.25 28.95 10.35
N ARG A 81 26.61 29.92 11.16
CA ARG A 81 27.95 30.45 11.22
C ARG A 81 28.57 30.06 12.54
N PHE A 82 29.85 29.76 12.55
CA PHE A 82 30.57 29.43 13.75
C PHE A 82 32.02 29.88 13.67
N HIS A 83 32.64 30.06 14.83
CA HIS A 83 34.06 30.32 14.96
C HIS A 83 34.76 28.98 15.26
N HIS A 84 35.85 28.69 14.58
CA HIS A 84 36.76 27.68 15.06
C HIS A 84 37.41 28.16 16.36
N VAL A 85 37.38 27.27 17.33
CA VAL A 85 38.05 27.51 18.62
C VAL A 85 39.26 26.60 18.74
N ASN A 86 40.24 27.05 19.49
CA ASN A 86 41.35 26.19 19.90
C ASN A 86 40.82 25.20 20.91
N ASP A 87 41.00 23.89 20.63
CA ASP A 87 40.44 22.79 21.43
C ASP A 87 40.93 22.77 22.88
N THR A 88 42.11 23.38 23.14
CA THR A 88 42.70 23.42 24.49
C THR A 88 42.25 24.64 25.26
N THR A 89 42.17 25.81 24.61
CA THR A 89 41.91 27.07 25.27
C THR A 89 40.48 27.58 25.14
N GLY A 90 39.68 27.02 24.21
CA GLY A 90 38.33 27.48 23.91
C GLY A 90 38.28 28.86 23.23
N VAL A 91 39.41 29.46 22.92
CA VAL A 91 39.49 30.80 22.32
C VAL A 91 39.29 30.71 20.80
N ALA A 92 38.48 31.61 20.25
CA ALA A 92 38.25 31.68 18.82
C ALA A 92 39.55 31.92 18.03
N LEU A 93 39.78 31.10 17.01
CA LEU A 93 40.91 31.25 16.10
C LEU A 93 40.69 32.48 15.22
N LYS A 94 41.76 33.26 15.06
CA LYS A 94 41.78 34.46 14.22
C LYS A 94 42.38 34.18 12.85
N LYS A 95 41.95 34.91 11.86
CA LYS A 95 42.56 34.92 10.53
C LYS A 95 43.93 35.62 10.60
N LYS A 96 44.70 35.50 9.52
CA LYS A 96 46.02 36.15 9.41
C LYS A 96 45.99 37.67 9.57
N ASP A 97 44.87 38.31 9.25
CA ASP A 97 44.61 39.73 9.38
C ASP A 97 44.14 40.15 10.78
N GLY A 98 44.07 39.21 11.71
CA GLY A 98 43.62 39.47 13.09
C GLY A 98 42.11 39.48 13.28
N THR A 99 41.30 39.37 12.21
CA THR A 99 39.85 39.26 12.29
C THR A 99 39.41 37.86 12.71
N ASP A 100 38.19 37.74 13.24
CA ASP A 100 37.65 36.46 13.66
C ASP A 100 37.43 35.52 12.44
N SER A 101 37.85 34.27 12.61
CA SER A 101 37.63 33.24 11.61
C SER A 101 36.17 32.78 11.66
N LEU A 102 35.31 33.39 10.83
CA LEU A 102 33.92 33.01 10.70
C LEU A 102 33.75 32.01 9.55
N PHE A 103 33.26 30.87 9.88
CA PHE A 103 32.98 29.78 8.94
C PHE A 103 31.47 29.60 8.75
N TYR A 104 31.11 28.98 7.63
CA TYR A 104 29.74 28.58 7.29
C TYR A 104 29.64 27.08 7.22
N SER A 105 28.60 26.55 7.79
CA SER A 105 28.26 25.11 7.62
C SER A 105 26.79 24.92 7.42
N MET A 106 26.44 23.76 6.91
CA MET A 106 25.06 23.31 6.77
C MET A 106 24.96 21.90 7.33
N GLN A 107 23.96 21.68 8.17
CA GLN A 107 23.67 20.38 8.74
C GLN A 107 22.20 20.03 8.51
N THR A 108 21.93 18.81 8.09
CA THR A 108 20.59 18.26 8.07
C THR A 108 20.21 17.85 9.50
N VAL A 109 19.20 18.52 10.05
CA VAL A 109 18.71 18.29 11.42
C VAL A 109 17.47 17.41 11.46
N PHE A 110 16.80 17.22 10.32
CA PHE A 110 15.69 16.29 10.15
C PHE A 110 15.70 15.78 8.72
N ALA A 111 15.39 14.49 8.55
CA ALA A 111 15.22 13.85 7.26
C ALA A 111 14.08 12.84 7.34
N SER A 112 13.25 12.75 6.29
CA SER A 112 12.20 11.75 6.19
C SER A 112 12.79 10.39 5.83
N THR A 113 13.28 9.67 6.85
CA THR A 113 13.78 8.31 6.74
C THR A 113 12.64 7.31 6.99
N LYS A 114 12.92 6.01 6.89
CA LYS A 114 11.92 4.96 7.13
C LYS A 114 11.41 4.90 8.57
N GLU A 115 12.14 5.47 9.51
CA GLU A 115 11.77 5.55 10.94
C GLU A 115 10.77 6.67 11.24
N VAL A 116 10.60 7.61 10.31
CA VAL A 116 9.66 8.71 10.46
C VAL A 116 8.28 8.28 9.99
N ILE A 117 7.26 8.57 10.80
CA ILE A 117 5.86 8.32 10.42
C ILE A 117 5.53 9.17 9.19
N GLN A 118 5.14 8.50 8.12
CA GLN A 118 4.70 9.13 6.88
C GLN A 118 3.23 8.76 6.65
N ALA A 119 2.40 9.76 6.48
CA ALA A 119 0.97 9.57 6.23
C ALA A 119 0.51 10.45 5.07
N ASN A 120 -0.31 9.88 4.20
CA ASN A 120 -0.94 10.59 3.09
C ASN A 120 -2.45 10.60 3.28
N GLN A 121 -3.06 11.75 3.05
CA GLN A 121 -4.50 11.90 3.02
C GLN A 121 -4.95 12.28 1.60
N PHE A 122 -5.77 11.44 1.00
CA PHE A 122 -6.38 11.70 -0.29
C PHE A 122 -7.87 11.98 -0.12
N MET A 123 -8.34 13.03 -0.78
CA MET A 123 -9.77 13.34 -0.85
C MET A 123 -10.29 12.95 -2.23
N ASN A 124 -11.27 12.08 -2.26
CA ASN A 124 -11.96 11.71 -3.48
C ASN A 124 -13.23 12.56 -3.64
N SER A 125 -13.65 12.78 -4.89
CA SER A 125 -14.96 13.39 -5.18
C SER A 125 -16.10 12.43 -4.83
N ASP A 126 -17.32 12.95 -4.70
CA ASP A 126 -18.51 12.13 -4.43
C ASP A 126 -18.81 11.10 -5.54
N LEU A 127 -18.29 11.31 -6.76
CA LEU A 127 -18.37 10.34 -7.86
C LEU A 127 -17.87 8.93 -7.45
N ILE A 128 -16.95 8.83 -6.49
CA ILE A 128 -16.46 7.52 -6.03
C ILE A 128 -17.57 6.70 -5.37
N LYS A 129 -18.50 7.35 -4.66
CA LYS A 129 -19.65 6.69 -4.03
C LYS A 129 -20.63 6.15 -5.08
N GLU A 130 -20.86 6.93 -6.15
CA GLU A 130 -21.70 6.50 -7.27
C GLU A 130 -21.09 5.29 -7.96
N LYS A 131 -19.77 5.31 -8.20
CA LYS A 131 -19.05 4.20 -8.80
C LYS A 131 -19.01 2.94 -7.91
N ALA A 132 -18.91 3.11 -6.61
CA ALA A 132 -18.99 1.99 -5.67
C ALA A 132 -20.38 1.34 -5.62
N ALA A 133 -21.43 2.11 -5.88
CA ALA A 133 -22.82 1.63 -5.89
C ALA A 133 -23.28 1.10 -7.25
N GLU A 134 -22.46 1.19 -8.29
CA GLU A 134 -22.81 0.76 -9.65
C GLU A 134 -22.95 -0.77 -9.72
N PRO A 135 -24.13 -1.34 -10.05
CA PRO A 135 -24.35 -2.77 -9.91
C PRO A 135 -23.75 -3.61 -11.05
N GLN A 136 -23.44 -2.99 -12.20
CA GLN A 136 -23.02 -3.71 -13.42
C GLN A 136 -21.51 -3.87 -13.56
N HIS A 137 -20.74 -3.10 -12.81
CA HIS A 137 -19.30 -3.04 -12.91
C HIS A 137 -18.69 -2.92 -11.52
N THR A 138 -17.44 -3.34 -11.39
CA THR A 138 -16.64 -3.06 -10.21
C THR A 138 -15.42 -2.25 -10.59
N TYR A 139 -14.82 -1.61 -9.61
CA TYR A 139 -13.70 -0.72 -9.85
C TYR A 139 -12.59 -0.99 -8.85
N ILE A 140 -11.36 -0.80 -9.29
CA ILE A 140 -10.23 -0.60 -8.40
C ILE A 140 -9.58 0.74 -8.73
N LYS A 141 -9.23 1.51 -7.72
CA LYS A 141 -8.61 2.83 -7.87
C LYS A 141 -7.55 3.05 -6.81
N SER A 142 -6.39 3.55 -7.22
CA SER A 142 -5.32 4.08 -6.37
C SER A 142 -5.10 5.57 -6.63
N PRO A 143 -4.53 6.34 -5.69
CA PRO A 143 -4.40 6.02 -4.27
C PRO A 143 -5.75 6.14 -3.57
N ALA A 144 -5.89 5.46 -2.43
CA ALA A 144 -7.05 5.51 -1.53
C ALA A 144 -8.40 5.64 -2.26
N GLY A 145 -8.92 4.56 -2.77
CA GLY A 145 -10.08 4.63 -3.65
C GLY A 145 -11.09 3.54 -3.40
N ILE A 146 -11.41 2.82 -4.45
CA ILE A 146 -12.34 1.69 -4.44
C ILE A 146 -11.54 0.41 -4.53
N PHE A 147 -11.95 -0.60 -3.76
CA PHE A 147 -11.51 -1.97 -3.91
C PHE A 147 -12.65 -2.83 -4.44
N THR A 148 -12.34 -3.80 -5.27
CA THR A 148 -13.34 -4.77 -5.71
C THR A 148 -13.47 -5.88 -4.67
N GLU A 149 -14.69 -6.09 -4.18
CA GLU A 149 -15.04 -7.25 -3.36
C GLU A 149 -15.61 -8.35 -4.24
N ALA A 150 -15.17 -9.58 -4.04
CA ALA A 150 -15.72 -10.76 -4.69
C ALA A 150 -16.15 -11.79 -3.63
N ILE A 151 -17.36 -12.35 -3.82
CA ILE A 151 -17.91 -13.42 -2.97
C ILE A 151 -17.49 -14.75 -3.60
N MET A 152 -16.81 -15.57 -2.83
CA MET A 152 -16.27 -16.83 -3.26
C MET A 152 -17.28 -17.97 -3.00
N PRO A 153 -17.59 -18.83 -3.99
CA PRO A 153 -18.60 -19.87 -3.84
C PRO A 153 -18.05 -21.12 -3.11
N TYR A 154 -17.48 -20.93 -1.91
CA TYR A 154 -16.80 -22.02 -1.18
C TYR A 154 -17.71 -23.19 -0.87
N ASP A 155 -18.96 -22.96 -0.43
CA ASP A 155 -19.92 -24.04 -0.15
C ASP A 155 -20.28 -24.82 -1.42
N SER A 156 -20.45 -24.12 -2.55
CA SER A 156 -20.74 -24.78 -3.83
C SER A 156 -19.57 -25.65 -4.30
N ILE A 157 -18.33 -25.19 -4.11
CA ILE A 157 -17.13 -25.95 -4.43
C ILE A 157 -17.04 -27.18 -3.52
N TYR A 158 -17.20 -27.01 -2.21
CA TYR A 158 -17.15 -28.08 -1.23
C TYR A 158 -18.17 -29.16 -1.53
N ASN A 159 -19.42 -28.78 -1.77
CA ASN A 159 -20.51 -29.77 -2.03
C ASN A 159 -20.33 -30.53 -3.34
N LYS A 160 -19.66 -29.95 -4.33
CA LYS A 160 -19.36 -30.65 -5.60
C LYS A 160 -18.16 -31.59 -5.51
N LEU A 161 -17.23 -31.31 -4.59
CA LEU A 161 -15.95 -32.03 -4.50
C LEU A 161 -15.86 -32.94 -3.27
N THR A 162 -16.96 -33.47 -2.77
CA THR A 162 -17.05 -34.27 -1.52
C THR A 162 -16.07 -35.44 -1.43
N ASN A 163 -15.70 -36.03 -2.59
CA ASN A 163 -14.75 -37.15 -2.65
C ASN A 163 -13.58 -36.91 -3.60
N ASP A 164 -13.45 -35.66 -4.10
CA ASP A 164 -12.49 -35.33 -5.13
C ASP A 164 -11.39 -34.44 -4.54
N THR A 165 -10.23 -34.44 -5.18
CA THR A 165 -9.10 -33.58 -4.74
C THR A 165 -9.05 -32.31 -5.58
N LEU A 166 -9.11 -31.18 -4.90
CA LEU A 166 -8.96 -29.86 -5.52
C LEU A 166 -7.50 -29.64 -5.93
N ASN A 167 -7.23 -29.49 -7.21
CA ASN A 167 -5.87 -29.30 -7.74
C ASN A 167 -5.55 -27.84 -7.99
N ALA A 168 -6.44 -27.12 -8.64
CA ALA A 168 -6.23 -25.70 -8.94
C ALA A 168 -7.56 -24.93 -8.96
N VAL A 169 -7.49 -23.68 -8.56
CA VAL A 169 -8.58 -22.72 -8.70
C VAL A 169 -8.01 -21.46 -9.34
N LYS A 170 -8.53 -21.12 -10.50
CA LYS A 170 -8.13 -19.93 -11.24
C LYS A 170 -9.23 -18.88 -11.13
N LEU A 171 -8.84 -17.65 -10.78
CA LEU A 171 -9.71 -16.50 -10.70
C LEU A 171 -9.18 -15.39 -11.61
N THR A 172 -10.06 -14.87 -12.48
CA THR A 172 -9.66 -13.88 -13.49
C THR A 172 -10.57 -12.66 -13.43
N PHE A 173 -9.97 -11.49 -13.23
CA PHE A 173 -10.65 -10.21 -13.33
C PHE A 173 -10.30 -9.58 -14.68
N THR A 174 -11.31 -9.33 -15.50
CA THR A 174 -11.14 -8.75 -16.83
C THR A 174 -11.44 -7.26 -16.78
N ASN A 175 -10.50 -6.46 -17.25
CA ASN A 175 -10.66 -5.03 -17.37
C ASN A 175 -11.44 -4.68 -18.65
N TYR A 176 -12.22 -3.61 -18.62
CA TYR A 176 -12.73 -2.99 -19.83
C TYR A 176 -11.65 -2.19 -20.52
N ASN A 177 -11.60 -2.25 -21.84
CA ASN A 177 -10.77 -1.33 -22.61
C ASN A 177 -11.33 0.09 -22.43
N ILE A 178 -10.55 0.96 -21.88
CA ILE A 178 -10.88 2.37 -21.76
C ILE A 178 -10.15 3.06 -22.90
N ASN A 179 -10.88 3.35 -23.97
CA ASN A 179 -10.38 4.24 -24.99
C ASN A 179 -10.46 5.65 -24.40
N SER A 180 -9.31 6.17 -24.01
CA SER A 180 -9.19 7.54 -23.57
C SER A 180 -8.63 8.37 -24.69
N ASP A 181 -9.39 9.36 -25.15
CA ASP A 181 -8.91 10.39 -26.07
C ASP A 181 -7.99 11.42 -25.37
N TYR A 182 -7.76 11.24 -24.07
CA TYR A 182 -6.92 12.13 -23.28
C TYR A 182 -5.49 11.62 -23.20
N GLU A 183 -4.55 12.47 -23.54
CA GLU A 183 -3.10 12.19 -23.50
C GLU A 183 -2.62 11.76 -22.10
N TYR A 184 -3.28 12.23 -21.04
CA TYR A 184 -2.91 12.00 -19.65
C TYR A 184 -3.94 11.13 -18.90
N SER A 185 -4.46 10.09 -19.54
CA SER A 185 -5.37 9.16 -18.88
C SER A 185 -4.65 8.30 -17.83
N MET A 186 -5.33 8.03 -16.73
CA MET A 186 -4.82 7.09 -15.72
C MET A 186 -4.80 5.68 -16.27
N SER A 187 -3.68 4.99 -16.14
CA SER A 187 -3.55 3.57 -16.46
C SER A 187 -4.16 2.69 -15.36
N ALA A 188 -4.45 1.44 -15.72
CA ALA A 188 -4.83 0.45 -14.73
C ALA A 188 -3.64 0.19 -13.76
N PRO A 189 -3.90 -0.03 -12.45
CA PRO A 189 -2.87 -0.42 -11.50
C PRO A 189 -2.07 -1.63 -11.98
N ASN A 190 -0.74 -1.58 -11.82
CA ASN A 190 0.13 -2.63 -12.33
C ASN A 190 0.03 -3.90 -11.50
N ASP A 191 0.15 -3.78 -10.20
CA ASP A 191 0.13 -4.90 -9.28
C ASP A 191 -1.08 -4.85 -8.38
N VAL A 192 -1.69 -6.02 -8.15
CA VAL A 192 -2.85 -6.15 -7.27
C VAL A 192 -2.66 -7.30 -6.28
N LEU A 193 -3.20 -7.11 -5.09
CA LEU A 193 -3.30 -8.09 -4.02
C LEU A 193 -4.72 -8.65 -3.99
N LEU A 194 -4.85 -9.97 -3.96
CA LEU A 194 -6.07 -10.68 -3.58
C LEU A 194 -5.90 -11.19 -2.16
N ILE A 195 -6.80 -10.82 -1.26
CA ILE A 195 -6.72 -11.14 0.15
C ILE A 195 -8.12 -11.37 0.73
N ARG A 196 -8.24 -12.20 1.76
CA ARG A 196 -9.49 -12.32 2.53
C ARG A 196 -9.84 -10.99 3.17
N LYS A 197 -11.10 -10.60 3.11
CA LYS A 197 -11.55 -9.31 3.65
C LYS A 197 -11.24 -9.17 5.14
N GLN A 198 -11.43 -10.23 5.90
CA GLN A 198 -11.14 -10.26 7.34
C GLN A 198 -9.66 -10.02 7.68
N ASP A 199 -8.73 -10.34 6.78
CA ASP A 199 -7.28 -10.21 7.02
C ASP A 199 -6.72 -8.86 6.57
N LEU A 200 -7.51 -8.02 5.91
CA LEU A 200 -7.07 -6.74 5.33
C LEU A 200 -6.31 -5.86 6.32
N LYS A 201 -6.89 -5.65 7.49
CA LYS A 201 -6.33 -4.74 8.49
C LYS A 201 -4.99 -5.26 9.02
N SER A 202 -4.95 -6.51 9.47
CA SER A 202 -3.73 -7.11 10.02
C SER A 202 -2.62 -7.22 8.98
N PHE A 203 -2.97 -7.43 7.71
CA PHE A 203 -1.99 -7.54 6.64
C PHE A 203 -1.13 -6.27 6.49
N PHE A 204 -1.78 -5.12 6.43
CA PHE A 204 -1.07 -3.84 6.27
C PHE A 204 -0.48 -3.32 7.58
N GLU A 205 -1.17 -3.47 8.72
CA GLU A 205 -0.66 -3.01 10.02
C GLU A 205 0.59 -3.79 10.48
N GLU A 206 0.67 -5.06 10.14
CA GLU A 206 1.81 -5.92 10.50
C GLU A 206 2.87 -5.98 9.38
N ASN A 207 2.74 -5.19 8.31
CA ASN A 207 3.64 -5.16 7.15
C ASN A 207 3.88 -6.56 6.55
N LYS A 208 2.81 -7.36 6.43
CA LYS A 208 2.90 -8.71 5.87
C LYS A 208 3.23 -8.69 4.37
N VAL A 209 3.88 -9.74 3.91
CA VAL A 209 4.00 -10.07 2.49
C VAL A 209 3.05 -11.20 2.15
N ARG A 210 2.79 -11.42 0.86
CA ARG A 210 1.91 -12.52 0.43
C ARG A 210 2.45 -13.87 0.91
N ASP A 211 1.56 -14.71 1.40
CA ASP A 211 1.86 -16.06 1.88
C ASP A 211 1.53 -17.16 0.85
N ASN A 212 0.81 -16.83 -0.23
CA ASN A 212 0.25 -17.75 -1.20
C ASN A 212 -0.67 -18.82 -0.57
N ILE A 213 -1.32 -18.49 0.53
CA ILE A 213 -2.34 -19.30 1.23
C ILE A 213 -3.60 -18.47 1.38
N THR A 214 -3.51 -17.30 2.04
CA THR A 214 -4.63 -16.40 2.28
C THR A 214 -4.50 -15.09 1.49
N SER A 215 -3.33 -14.85 0.91
CA SER A 215 -2.99 -13.66 0.15
C SER A 215 -2.16 -13.99 -1.09
N PHE A 216 -2.51 -13.37 -2.22
CA PHE A 216 -1.89 -13.61 -3.52
C PHE A 216 -1.68 -12.29 -4.24
N THR A 217 -0.64 -12.19 -5.06
CA THR A 217 -0.44 -11.02 -5.93
C THR A 217 -0.38 -11.45 -7.39
N THR A 218 -0.84 -10.56 -8.27
CA THR A 218 -0.67 -10.71 -9.71
C THR A 218 -0.45 -9.34 -10.36
N THR A 219 0.13 -9.38 -11.55
CA THR A 219 0.42 -8.19 -12.34
C THR A 219 -0.57 -8.09 -13.50
N HIS A 220 -0.94 -6.88 -13.86
CA HIS A 220 -1.83 -6.58 -14.98
C HIS A 220 -1.22 -7.03 -16.31
N ASN A 221 -1.91 -7.89 -17.03
CA ASN A 221 -1.55 -8.25 -18.40
C ASN A 221 -2.18 -7.26 -19.39
N ALA A 222 -1.57 -6.07 -19.50
CA ALA A 222 -2.13 -4.97 -20.27
C ALA A 222 -2.18 -5.22 -21.78
N PHE A 223 -1.17 -5.90 -22.33
CA PHE A 223 -1.00 -6.00 -23.79
C PHE A 223 -1.75 -7.18 -24.42
N ALA A 224 -1.82 -8.31 -23.73
CA ALA A 224 -2.39 -9.51 -24.34
C ALA A 224 -3.87 -9.71 -24.00
N THR A 225 -4.25 -9.63 -22.74
CA THR A 225 -5.60 -10.02 -22.30
C THR A 225 -6.36 -8.94 -21.54
N ASN A 226 -5.69 -7.89 -21.12
CA ASN A 226 -6.22 -6.84 -20.25
C ASN A 226 -6.87 -7.39 -18.97
N GLN A 227 -6.16 -8.30 -18.29
CA GLN A 227 -6.65 -9.06 -17.17
C GLN A 227 -5.69 -9.09 -15.98
N TYR A 228 -6.26 -9.31 -14.81
CA TYR A 228 -5.56 -9.75 -13.59
C TYR A 228 -5.88 -11.23 -13.39
N VAL A 229 -4.88 -12.09 -13.48
CA VAL A 229 -5.06 -13.55 -13.43
C VAL A 229 -4.37 -14.13 -12.20
N PHE A 230 -5.15 -14.76 -11.33
CA PHE A 230 -4.66 -15.57 -10.23
C PHE A 230 -4.75 -17.03 -10.66
N SER A 231 -3.64 -17.59 -11.11
CA SER A 231 -3.61 -18.90 -11.78
C SER A 231 -3.95 -20.06 -10.85
N ASN A 232 -3.65 -19.96 -9.58
CA ASN A 232 -4.00 -20.99 -8.61
C ASN A 232 -4.13 -20.40 -7.19
N ILE A 233 -5.36 -20.31 -6.73
CA ILE A 233 -5.74 -19.95 -5.36
C ILE A 233 -6.38 -21.11 -4.59
N ALA A 234 -6.09 -22.36 -4.99
CA ALA A 234 -6.69 -23.55 -4.36
C ALA A 234 -6.43 -23.60 -2.84
N ARG A 235 -5.26 -23.13 -2.39
CA ARG A 235 -4.95 -23.05 -0.96
C ARG A 235 -5.90 -22.14 -0.20
N LEU A 236 -6.24 -20.97 -0.76
CA LEU A 236 -7.22 -20.07 -0.17
C LEU A 236 -8.58 -20.76 -0.01
N VAL A 237 -9.05 -21.36 -1.10
CA VAL A 237 -10.34 -22.09 -1.11
C VAL A 237 -10.36 -23.21 -0.07
N THR A 238 -9.32 -24.04 -0.06
CA THR A 238 -9.19 -25.15 0.90
C THR A 238 -9.12 -24.65 2.35
N THR A 239 -8.37 -23.57 2.62
CA THR A 239 -8.26 -23.01 3.96
C THR A 239 -9.60 -22.52 4.46
N CYS A 240 -10.34 -21.73 3.68
CA CYS A 240 -11.65 -21.22 4.08
C CYS A 240 -12.67 -22.35 4.29
N ILE A 241 -12.70 -23.34 3.39
CA ILE A 241 -13.56 -24.52 3.55
C ILE A 241 -13.23 -25.28 4.83
N ASN A 242 -11.94 -25.55 5.07
CA ASN A 242 -11.50 -26.29 6.26
C ASN A 242 -11.81 -25.53 7.56
N GLU A 243 -11.67 -24.23 7.59
CA GLU A 243 -12.05 -23.39 8.74
C GLU A 243 -13.55 -23.53 9.07
N LYS A 244 -14.43 -23.44 8.05
CA LYS A 244 -15.88 -23.63 8.24
C LYS A 244 -16.22 -25.04 8.67
N GLN A 245 -15.62 -26.06 8.06
CA GLN A 245 -15.88 -27.47 8.40
C GLN A 245 -15.37 -27.82 9.80
N ALA A 246 -14.24 -27.28 10.22
CA ALA A 246 -13.74 -27.45 11.58
C ALA A 246 -14.66 -26.80 12.62
N ALA A 247 -15.16 -25.59 12.34
CA ALA A 247 -16.13 -24.91 13.20
C ALA A 247 -17.45 -25.69 13.29
N LYS A 248 -17.94 -26.23 12.16
CA LYS A 248 -19.14 -27.07 12.09
C LYS A 248 -18.98 -28.32 12.93
N LYS A 249 -17.86 -29.02 12.78
CA LYS A 249 -17.56 -30.24 13.54
C LYS A 249 -17.53 -29.94 15.05
N ALA A 250 -16.81 -28.91 15.47
CA ALA A 250 -16.72 -28.54 16.87
C ALA A 250 -18.09 -28.18 17.48
N ALA A 251 -18.92 -27.46 16.73
CA ALA A 251 -20.28 -27.12 17.16
C ALA A 251 -21.19 -28.36 17.26
N LYS A 252 -21.09 -29.28 16.30
CA LYS A 252 -21.82 -30.55 16.31
C LYS A 252 -21.43 -31.41 17.50
N ASP A 253 -20.13 -31.56 17.74
CA ASP A 253 -19.61 -32.35 18.87
C ASP A 253 -20.11 -31.79 20.24
N LYS A 254 -20.19 -30.45 20.33
CA LYS A 254 -20.70 -29.76 21.53
C LYS A 254 -22.21 -29.91 21.71
N ALA A 255 -22.98 -29.86 20.62
CA ALA A 255 -24.45 -29.92 20.66
C ALA A 255 -24.99 -31.34 20.89
N GLY A 256 -24.23 -32.38 20.50
CA GLY A 256 -24.64 -33.78 20.65
C GLY A 256 -25.99 -34.07 19.97
N SER A 257 -26.94 -34.57 20.73
CA SER A 257 -28.27 -34.90 20.22
C SER A 257 -29.15 -33.69 19.86
N SER A 258 -28.80 -32.50 20.29
CA SER A 258 -29.54 -31.28 19.96
C SER A 258 -29.01 -30.58 18.69
N TRP A 259 -28.13 -31.23 17.93
CA TRP A 259 -27.53 -30.63 16.73
C TRP A 259 -28.59 -30.30 15.67
N ASN A 260 -28.58 -29.06 15.22
CA ASN A 260 -29.36 -28.58 14.07
C ASN A 260 -28.44 -27.86 13.10
N GLU A 261 -28.14 -28.48 11.97
CA GLU A 261 -27.21 -27.96 10.97
C GLU A 261 -27.68 -26.63 10.38
N THR A 262 -28.96 -26.55 10.01
CA THR A 262 -29.53 -25.35 9.37
C THR A 262 -29.48 -24.12 10.29
N GLU A 263 -29.78 -24.32 11.57
CA GLU A 263 -29.73 -23.21 12.55
C GLU A 263 -28.29 -22.78 12.83
N TRP A 264 -27.38 -23.75 12.95
CA TRP A 264 -25.96 -23.45 13.10
C TRP A 264 -25.43 -22.67 11.89
N GLU A 265 -25.72 -23.11 10.67
CA GLU A 265 -25.23 -22.47 9.47
C GLU A 265 -25.71 -21.03 9.33
N LYS A 266 -26.99 -20.78 9.66
CA LYS A 266 -27.56 -19.44 9.69
C LYS A 266 -26.86 -18.52 10.72
N THR A 267 -26.61 -19.04 11.91
CA THR A 267 -25.93 -18.30 12.97
C THR A 267 -24.48 -18.04 12.62
N TRP A 268 -23.75 -19.08 12.16
CA TRP A 268 -22.36 -18.97 11.82
C TRP A 268 -22.11 -18.00 10.67
N ASN A 269 -22.92 -18.05 9.61
CA ASN A 269 -22.80 -17.11 8.49
C ASN A 269 -23.07 -15.65 8.92
N LYS A 270 -23.95 -15.44 9.90
CA LYS A 270 -24.21 -14.12 10.44
C LYS A 270 -23.04 -13.60 11.30
N GLU A 271 -22.39 -14.47 12.05
CA GLU A 271 -21.23 -14.12 12.90
C GLU A 271 -19.94 -13.96 12.08
N ASN A 272 -19.86 -14.61 10.91
CA ASN A 272 -18.71 -14.61 10.02
C ASN A 272 -19.08 -14.09 8.63
N GLU A 273 -19.73 -12.94 8.56
CA GLU A 273 -20.29 -12.41 7.32
C GLU A 273 -19.25 -12.09 6.21
N ASP A 274 -17.97 -12.03 6.55
CA ASP A 274 -16.86 -11.77 5.61
C ASP A 274 -16.02 -13.02 5.29
N TRP A 275 -16.43 -14.22 5.74
CA TRP A 275 -15.64 -15.44 5.59
C TRP A 275 -15.42 -15.89 4.14
N ASP A 276 -16.36 -15.58 3.26
CA ASP A 276 -16.34 -15.91 1.83
C ASP A 276 -15.96 -14.73 0.94
N LYS A 277 -15.60 -13.57 1.55
CA LYS A 277 -15.27 -12.36 0.81
C LYS A 277 -13.77 -12.19 0.63
N VAL A 278 -13.38 -11.89 -0.60
CA VAL A 278 -12.01 -11.50 -0.95
C VAL A 278 -12.00 -10.10 -1.55
N LEU A 279 -10.91 -9.40 -1.34
CA LEU A 279 -10.70 -8.05 -1.86
C LEU A 279 -9.58 -8.07 -2.90
N LEU A 280 -9.79 -7.34 -3.99
CA LEU A 280 -8.77 -7.02 -4.99
C LEU A 280 -8.32 -5.58 -4.78
N ILE A 281 -7.06 -5.39 -4.43
CA ILE A 281 -6.50 -4.13 -3.95
C ILE A 281 -5.28 -3.74 -4.78
N PRO A 282 -5.20 -2.51 -5.32
CA PRO A 282 -3.98 -1.98 -5.93
C PRO A 282 -2.85 -1.87 -4.91
N VAL A 283 -1.69 -2.44 -5.24
CA VAL A 283 -0.53 -2.46 -4.34
C VAL A 283 0.77 -2.11 -5.05
N SER A 284 1.72 -1.60 -4.28
CA SER A 284 3.11 -1.45 -4.67
C SER A 284 3.93 -2.52 -3.97
N ILE A 285 4.74 -3.25 -4.74
CA ILE A 285 5.54 -4.38 -4.25
C ILE A 285 7.02 -3.99 -4.24
N THR A 286 7.66 -4.16 -3.11
CA THR A 286 9.10 -3.93 -2.94
C THR A 286 9.85 -5.26 -2.95
N TYR A 287 10.96 -5.29 -3.68
CA TYR A 287 11.85 -6.44 -3.78
C TYR A 287 13.24 -6.09 -3.29
N ASP A 288 13.90 -7.02 -2.61
CA ASP A 288 15.33 -6.92 -2.33
C ASP A 288 16.12 -7.21 -3.61
N ASN A 289 16.96 -6.26 -3.99
CA ASN A 289 17.84 -6.38 -5.16
C ASN A 289 19.25 -6.90 -4.80
N SER A 290 19.55 -7.10 -3.53
CA SER A 290 20.92 -7.33 -3.05
C SER A 290 21.42 -8.76 -3.19
N THR A 291 20.55 -9.72 -3.53
CA THR A 291 20.94 -11.12 -3.46
C THR A 291 20.31 -12.00 -4.51
N SER A 292 20.94 -12.25 -5.58
CA SER A 292 21.26 -13.60 -6.01
C SER A 292 21.87 -13.65 -7.40
N SER A 293 22.94 -14.34 -7.51
CA SER A 293 23.46 -14.94 -8.76
C SER A 293 22.43 -15.80 -9.51
N SER A 294 21.27 -16.11 -8.90
CA SER A 294 20.17 -16.91 -9.46
C SER A 294 18.99 -16.10 -10.01
N GLY A 295 19.02 -14.76 -9.96
CA GLY A 295 17.97 -13.90 -10.54
C GLY A 295 16.65 -13.85 -9.76
N ASN A 296 16.47 -14.58 -8.68
CA ASN A 296 15.24 -14.55 -7.89
C ASN A 296 15.25 -13.39 -6.88
N LYS A 297 14.37 -12.43 -7.09
CA LYS A 297 14.17 -11.29 -6.18
C LYS A 297 13.26 -11.72 -5.03
N THR A 298 13.67 -11.46 -3.80
CA THR A 298 12.84 -11.70 -2.61
C THR A 298 11.92 -10.51 -2.39
N MET A 299 10.62 -10.76 -2.27
CA MET A 299 9.65 -9.74 -1.91
C MET A 299 9.84 -9.34 -0.44
N THR A 300 10.04 -8.05 -0.20
CA THR A 300 10.31 -7.50 1.14
C THR A 300 9.18 -6.64 1.69
N GLY A 301 8.24 -6.22 0.85
CA GLY A 301 7.12 -5.42 1.31
C GLY A 301 5.99 -5.32 0.30
N ILE A 302 4.78 -5.18 0.80
CA ILE A 302 3.58 -4.85 0.04
C ILE A 302 2.89 -3.69 0.74
N GLN A 303 2.62 -2.62 -0.01
CA GLN A 303 1.95 -1.42 0.49
C GLN A 303 0.84 -1.02 -0.48
N ASN A 304 -0.12 -0.22 -0.01
CA ASN A 304 -1.11 0.35 -0.90
C ASN A 304 -0.43 1.15 -2.01
N ASP A 305 -0.89 1.01 -3.24
CA ASP A 305 -0.35 1.77 -4.37
C ASP A 305 -0.74 3.25 -4.23
N LEU A 306 0.26 4.11 -4.26
CA LEU A 306 0.09 5.56 -4.21
C LEU A 306 0.09 6.20 -5.60
N LYS A 307 0.36 5.43 -6.66
CA LYS A 307 0.31 5.93 -8.02
C LYS A 307 -1.14 6.09 -8.47
N PRO A 308 -1.49 7.19 -9.16
CA PRO A 308 -2.81 7.34 -9.74
C PRO A 308 -3.07 6.26 -10.77
N GLY A 309 -4.14 5.54 -10.56
CA GLY A 309 -4.55 4.49 -11.48
C GLY A 309 -5.97 4.04 -11.21
N TYR A 310 -6.67 3.57 -12.22
CA TYR A 310 -7.95 2.92 -12.02
C TYR A 310 -8.20 1.88 -13.10
N ALA A 311 -9.00 0.88 -12.73
CA ALA A 311 -9.52 -0.09 -13.67
C ALA A 311 -11.02 -0.26 -13.45
N LYS A 312 -11.76 -0.32 -14.55
CA LYS A 312 -13.16 -0.71 -14.60
C LYS A 312 -13.22 -2.19 -14.95
N LEU A 313 -13.67 -3.00 -14.01
CA LEU A 313 -13.66 -4.46 -14.13
C LEU A 313 -15.02 -5.01 -14.53
N LYS A 314 -14.98 -6.08 -15.31
CA LYS A 314 -16.18 -6.87 -15.61
C LYS A 314 -16.56 -7.62 -14.33
N GLY A 315 -17.66 -7.23 -13.74
CA GLY A 315 -18.16 -7.80 -12.50
C GLY A 315 -19.59 -7.33 -12.26
N GLY A 316 -20.18 -7.84 -11.22
CA GLY A 316 -21.57 -7.59 -10.90
C GLY A 316 -22.56 -8.46 -11.69
N PRO A 317 -23.78 -8.60 -11.17
CA PRO A 317 -24.83 -9.37 -11.82
C PRO A 317 -25.30 -8.66 -13.09
N LYS A 318 -25.40 -9.42 -14.18
CA LYS A 318 -26.07 -8.98 -15.42
C LYS A 318 -27.26 -9.87 -15.68
N GLU A 319 -28.37 -9.26 -15.99
CA GLU A 319 -29.53 -9.97 -16.51
C GLU A 319 -29.30 -10.26 -18.00
N ASN A 320 -29.35 -11.55 -18.37
CA ASN A 320 -29.26 -11.96 -19.75
C ASN A 320 -30.59 -11.74 -20.47
N ALA A 321 -30.64 -11.99 -21.79
CA ALA A 321 -31.85 -11.85 -22.60
C ALA A 321 -33.03 -12.74 -22.17
N LYS A 322 -32.82 -13.69 -21.26
CA LYS A 322 -33.83 -14.58 -20.70
C LYS A 322 -34.27 -14.19 -19.29
N GLY A 323 -33.78 -13.05 -18.74
CA GLY A 323 -34.05 -12.63 -17.37
C GLY A 323 -33.26 -13.39 -16.30
N GLU A 324 -32.24 -14.17 -16.69
CA GLU A 324 -31.36 -14.87 -15.75
C GLU A 324 -30.18 -13.98 -15.38
N VAL A 325 -29.84 -13.97 -14.08
CA VAL A 325 -28.69 -13.20 -13.58
C VAL A 325 -27.40 -13.97 -13.85
N GLU A 326 -26.54 -13.41 -14.68
CA GLU A 326 -25.20 -13.93 -14.95
C GLU A 326 -24.15 -13.08 -14.28
N SER A 327 -23.21 -13.73 -13.55
CA SER A 327 -22.00 -13.06 -13.10
C SER A 327 -20.91 -13.18 -14.16
N PRO A 328 -20.35 -12.06 -14.67
CA PRO A 328 -19.25 -12.11 -15.61
C PRO A 328 -17.91 -12.53 -14.98
N LEU A 329 -17.81 -12.54 -13.64
CA LEU A 329 -16.66 -13.08 -12.93
C LEU A 329 -16.80 -14.60 -12.86
N LYS A 330 -15.82 -15.29 -13.45
CA LYS A 330 -15.81 -16.77 -13.49
C LYS A 330 -14.64 -17.29 -12.67
N ILE A 331 -14.93 -18.38 -11.93
CA ILE A 331 -13.94 -19.18 -11.24
C ILE A 331 -13.80 -20.51 -11.97
N GLU A 332 -12.59 -20.88 -12.33
CA GLU A 332 -12.28 -22.15 -12.99
C GLU A 332 -11.71 -23.11 -11.94
N VAL A 333 -12.34 -24.24 -11.72
CA VAL A 333 -11.95 -25.23 -10.72
C VAL A 333 -11.48 -26.51 -11.43
N THR A 334 -10.24 -26.88 -11.18
CA THR A 334 -9.65 -28.14 -11.67
C THR A 334 -9.52 -29.08 -10.50
N TYR A 335 -10.03 -30.30 -10.67
CA TYR A 335 -10.04 -31.34 -9.64
C TYR A 335 -9.74 -32.73 -10.22
N THR A 336 -9.31 -33.65 -9.38
CA THR A 336 -9.14 -35.07 -9.72
C THR A 336 -10.23 -35.84 -9.04
N SER A 337 -11.02 -36.57 -9.83
CA SER A 337 -12.03 -37.50 -9.35
C SER A 337 -11.44 -38.90 -9.30
N PHE A 338 -11.62 -39.55 -8.16
CA PHE A 338 -11.26 -40.94 -7.99
C PHE A 338 -12.52 -41.78 -8.20
N ASN A 339 -12.66 -42.37 -9.38
CA ASN A 339 -13.71 -43.38 -9.61
C ASN A 339 -13.51 -44.50 -8.59
N LYS A 340 -14.52 -44.75 -7.76
CA LYS A 340 -14.61 -45.94 -6.92
C LYS A 340 -15.08 -47.10 -7.75
#